data_f70ccf0fc2e222964b10843a3abfaf4f
#
_entry.id   f70ccf0fc2e222964b10843a3abfaf4f
#
_cell.length_a   1.000
_cell.length_b   1.000
_cell.length_c   1.000
_cell.angle_alpha   90.00
_cell.angle_beta   90.00
_cell.angle_gamma   90.00
#
_symmetry.space_group_name_H-M   'P 1'
#
loop_
_entity.id
_entity.type
_entity.pdbx_description
1 polymer ?
#
loop_
_entity_poly.entity_id
_entity_poly.type
_entity_poly.pdbx_seq_one_letter_code
_entity_poly.pdbx_strand_id
1 'polypeptide(L)'
;VKPALLVVALLGTGAAAAPPAWEGDALPTPLTATPGDPARGRALVAERRTSLCLLCHPAPIPGQQAGNLAPDLAGAGARWSAAQLRARIVDARRLNPATTMPPFHANEGLQRVGSAWQGRPVLEAQQVEDIVAWLQTLR
;
A
#
# COMPACT_ATOMS: atom_id res chain seq x y z
N VAL A 1 -41.18 31.19 34.55
CA VAL A 1 -39.81 31.33 34.01
C VAL A 1 -39.33 29.93 33.63
N LYS A 2 -39.21 29.62 32.30
CA LYS A 2 -38.72 28.33 31.81
C LYS A 2 -37.20 28.44 31.64
N PRO A 3 -36.39 27.49 32.15
CA PRO A 3 -34.95 27.49 31.86
C PRO A 3 -34.71 26.99 30.42
N ALA A 4 -33.99 27.79 29.63
CA ALA A 4 -33.49 27.38 28.33
C ALA A 4 -32.24 26.49 28.52
N LEU A 5 -32.31 25.25 28.06
CA LEU A 5 -31.15 24.36 27.99
C LEU A 5 -30.30 24.79 26.79
N LEU A 6 -29.08 25.25 27.09
CA LEU A 6 -28.06 25.53 26.08
C LEU A 6 -27.39 24.18 25.69
N VAL A 7 -27.68 23.68 24.50
CA VAL A 7 -26.96 22.52 23.93
C VAL A 7 -25.67 23.01 23.28
N VAL A 8 -24.54 22.78 23.93
CA VAL A 8 -23.22 23.04 23.36
C VAL A 8 -22.86 21.85 22.45
N ALA A 9 -22.95 22.05 21.14
CA ALA A 9 -22.46 21.10 20.17
C ALA A 9 -20.92 21.15 20.12
N LEU A 10 -20.26 20.12 20.64
CA LEU A 10 -18.82 19.91 20.46
C LEU A 10 -18.56 19.49 19.00
N LEU A 11 -18.13 20.42 18.16
CA LEU A 11 -17.59 20.15 16.84
C LEU A 11 -16.21 19.50 17.01
N GLY A 12 -16.18 18.17 16.94
CA GLY A 12 -14.93 17.42 16.87
C GLY A 12 -14.21 17.74 15.55
N THR A 13 -13.14 18.54 15.62
CA THR A 13 -12.21 18.72 14.51
C THR A 13 -11.43 17.43 14.32
N GLY A 14 -11.86 16.61 13.34
CA GLY A 14 -11.09 15.47 12.88
C GLY A 14 -9.76 15.98 12.30
N ALA A 15 -8.66 15.77 13.01
CA ALA A 15 -7.33 16.05 12.49
C ALA A 15 -7.09 15.11 11.30
N ALA A 16 -6.95 15.67 10.10
CA ALA A 16 -6.47 14.91 8.95
C ALA A 16 -5.07 14.36 9.29
N ALA A 17 -4.90 13.04 9.16
CA ALA A 17 -3.60 12.42 9.39
C ALA A 17 -2.58 13.03 8.41
N ALA A 18 -1.43 13.45 8.94
CA ALA A 18 -0.34 13.93 8.09
C ALA A 18 0.09 12.82 7.12
N PRO A 19 0.49 13.16 5.89
CA PRO A 19 0.97 12.17 4.95
C PRO A 19 2.18 11.42 5.56
N PRO A 20 2.34 10.12 5.26
CA PRO A 20 3.42 9.33 5.85
C PRO A 20 4.78 9.90 5.47
N ALA A 21 5.64 10.10 6.48
CA ALA A 21 6.97 10.65 6.31
C ALA A 21 7.92 9.56 5.77
N TRP A 22 8.68 9.90 4.72
CA TRP A 22 9.72 9.05 4.16
C TRP A 22 11.02 9.21 4.97
N GLU A 23 11.66 8.09 5.29
CA GLU A 23 12.99 8.05 5.91
C GLU A 23 13.94 7.24 5.02
N GLY A 24 14.71 7.94 4.19
CA GLY A 24 15.54 7.30 3.19
C GLY A 24 14.72 6.46 2.21
N ASP A 25 14.95 5.14 2.17
CA ASP A 25 14.26 4.17 1.31
C ASP A 25 13.08 3.48 2.02
N ALA A 26 12.56 4.05 3.10
CA ALA A 26 11.58 3.45 3.98
C ALA A 26 10.39 4.38 4.29
N LEU A 27 9.23 3.78 4.58
CA LEU A 27 8.07 4.41 5.19
C LEU A 27 7.80 3.71 6.53
N PRO A 28 8.36 4.21 7.65
CA PRO A 28 8.28 3.56 8.96
C PRO A 28 6.85 3.48 9.50
N THR A 29 6.09 4.55 9.33
CA THR A 29 4.73 4.64 9.85
C THR A 29 3.78 3.81 8.98
N PRO A 30 3.05 2.83 9.56
CA PRO A 30 1.99 2.13 8.84
C PRO A 30 0.92 3.09 8.32
N LEU A 31 0.33 2.77 7.16
CA LEU A 31 -0.70 3.59 6.53
C LEU A 31 -2.05 3.51 7.26
N THR A 32 -2.23 2.49 8.09
CA THR A 32 -3.44 2.28 8.89
C THR A 32 -3.08 1.89 10.31
N ALA A 33 -3.99 2.14 11.26
CA ALA A 33 -3.85 1.68 12.64
C ALA A 33 -4.11 0.17 12.78
N THR A 34 -4.82 -0.44 11.82
CA THR A 34 -5.11 -1.87 11.81
C THR A 34 -3.89 -2.63 11.26
N PRO A 35 -3.34 -3.60 11.99
CA PRO A 35 -2.26 -4.44 11.49
C PRO A 35 -2.61 -5.14 10.18
N GLY A 36 -1.63 -5.30 9.30
CA GLY A 36 -1.79 -6.06 8.07
C GLY A 36 -2.05 -7.54 8.34
N ASP A 37 -2.88 -8.17 7.50
CA ASP A 37 -3.19 -9.60 7.55
C ASP A 37 -2.47 -10.32 6.40
N PRO A 38 -1.55 -11.25 6.69
CA PRO A 38 -0.78 -11.94 5.65
C PRO A 38 -1.64 -12.85 4.77
N ALA A 39 -2.77 -13.38 5.27
CA ALA A 39 -3.65 -14.21 4.44
C ALA A 39 -4.39 -13.35 3.41
N ARG A 40 -4.91 -12.18 3.81
CA ARG A 40 -5.47 -11.20 2.87
C ARG A 40 -4.42 -10.68 1.90
N GLY A 41 -3.22 -10.38 2.38
CA GLY A 41 -2.11 -9.93 1.53
C GLY A 41 -1.76 -10.95 0.45
N ARG A 42 -1.67 -12.24 0.80
CA ARG A 42 -1.45 -13.32 -0.16
C ARG A 42 -2.57 -13.41 -1.21
N ALA A 43 -3.81 -13.30 -0.76
CA ALA A 43 -4.97 -13.33 -1.66
C ALA A 43 -4.96 -12.14 -2.63
N LEU A 44 -4.63 -10.93 -2.14
CA LEU A 44 -4.48 -9.73 -2.97
C LEU A 44 -3.39 -9.90 -4.03
N VAL A 45 -2.21 -10.42 -3.67
CA VAL A 45 -1.13 -10.65 -4.64
C VAL A 45 -1.52 -11.70 -5.68
N ALA A 46 -2.26 -12.73 -5.30
CA ALA A 46 -2.78 -13.75 -6.22
C ALA A 46 -3.85 -13.19 -7.18
N GLU A 47 -4.56 -12.13 -6.78
CA GLU A 47 -5.63 -11.52 -7.57
C GLU A 47 -5.05 -10.54 -8.60
N ARG A 48 -4.98 -10.96 -9.86
CA ARG A 48 -4.28 -10.27 -10.96
C ARG A 48 -4.96 -8.98 -11.44
N ARG A 49 -6.22 -8.75 -11.09
CA ARG A 49 -6.96 -7.56 -11.53
C ARG A 49 -6.79 -6.40 -10.56
N THR A 50 -6.52 -6.68 -9.30
CA THR A 50 -6.41 -5.67 -8.25
C THR A 50 -4.96 -5.25 -8.03
N SER A 51 -4.08 -6.21 -7.69
CA SER A 51 -2.70 -5.86 -7.30
C SER A 51 -1.71 -5.83 -8.46
N LEU A 52 -1.97 -6.56 -9.54
CA LEU A 52 -1.11 -6.67 -10.73
C LEU A 52 0.31 -7.24 -10.45
N CYS A 53 0.65 -7.61 -9.22
CA CYS A 53 2.00 -8.04 -8.81
C CYS A 53 2.52 -9.20 -9.67
N LEU A 54 1.69 -10.23 -9.89
CA LEU A 54 2.05 -11.40 -10.66
C LEU A 54 2.21 -11.16 -12.17
N LEU A 55 1.89 -9.97 -12.68
CA LEU A 55 2.21 -9.65 -14.08
C LEU A 55 3.72 -9.53 -14.29
N CYS A 56 4.45 -9.15 -13.25
CA CYS A 56 5.89 -8.88 -13.32
C CYS A 56 6.72 -9.79 -12.40
N HIS A 57 6.24 -10.09 -11.19
CA HIS A 57 6.98 -10.80 -10.16
C HIS A 57 6.62 -12.28 -10.09
N PRO A 58 7.60 -13.20 -10.11
CA PRO A 58 7.40 -14.53 -9.57
C PRO A 58 7.07 -14.44 -8.07
N ALA A 59 6.27 -15.38 -7.57
CA ALA A 59 5.91 -15.47 -6.15
C ALA A 59 5.64 -16.91 -5.74
N PRO A 60 5.90 -17.30 -4.48
CA PRO A 60 5.68 -18.66 -3.99
C PRO A 60 4.18 -18.91 -3.70
N ILE A 61 3.35 -18.77 -4.74
CA ILE A 61 1.91 -19.03 -4.69
C ILE A 61 1.60 -20.20 -5.62
N PRO A 62 1.33 -21.41 -5.09
CA PRO A 62 1.07 -22.59 -5.92
C PRO A 62 -0.09 -22.38 -6.90
N GLY A 63 0.06 -22.89 -8.12
CA GLY A 63 -0.95 -22.83 -9.17
C GLY A 63 -1.11 -21.46 -9.84
N GLN A 64 -0.32 -20.45 -9.46
CA GLN A 64 -0.33 -19.14 -10.12
C GLN A 64 0.77 -19.08 -11.18
N GLN A 65 0.40 -18.57 -12.35
CA GLN A 65 1.38 -18.16 -13.35
C GLN A 65 1.83 -16.73 -13.05
N ALA A 66 3.12 -16.46 -13.21
CA ALA A 66 3.69 -15.15 -12.96
C ALA A 66 4.64 -14.73 -14.07
N GLY A 67 4.79 -13.41 -14.24
CA GLY A 67 5.82 -12.84 -15.07
C GLY A 67 7.23 -12.97 -14.44
N ASN A 68 8.24 -12.61 -15.21
CA ASN A 68 9.65 -12.64 -14.79
C ASN A 68 10.37 -11.31 -15.11
N LEU A 69 9.62 -10.23 -15.23
CA LEU A 69 10.18 -8.89 -15.51
C LEU A 69 10.79 -8.26 -14.27
N ALA A 70 10.40 -8.71 -13.08
CA ALA A 70 10.81 -8.16 -11.81
C ALA A 70 11.32 -9.28 -10.88
N PRO A 71 12.07 -8.94 -9.80
CA PRO A 71 12.62 -9.94 -8.87
C PRO A 71 11.56 -10.83 -8.25
N ASP A 72 11.93 -12.09 -7.97
CA ASP A 72 11.08 -13.02 -7.23
C ASP A 72 10.73 -12.46 -5.84
N LEU A 73 9.47 -12.57 -5.46
CA LEU A 73 8.99 -12.18 -4.14
C LEU A 73 9.40 -13.17 -3.04
N ALA A 74 9.81 -14.40 -3.40
CA ALA A 74 10.40 -15.32 -2.45
C ALA A 74 11.59 -14.67 -1.73
N GLY A 75 11.66 -14.79 -0.40
CA GLY A 75 12.69 -14.16 0.42
C GLY A 75 12.57 -12.63 0.57
N ALA A 76 11.46 -11.99 0.15
CA ALA A 76 11.30 -10.55 0.25
C ALA A 76 11.42 -10.04 1.70
N GLY A 77 10.84 -10.77 2.66
CA GLY A 77 10.90 -10.43 4.08
C GLY A 77 12.27 -10.66 4.73
N ALA A 78 13.17 -11.40 4.07
CA ALA A 78 14.58 -11.50 4.49
C ALA A 78 15.41 -10.34 3.94
N ARG A 79 15.06 -9.82 2.75
CA ARG A 79 15.82 -8.75 2.07
C ARG A 79 15.44 -7.36 2.57
N TRP A 80 14.18 -7.15 2.96
CA TRP A 80 13.62 -5.82 3.23
C TRP A 80 12.79 -5.79 4.51
N SER A 81 12.91 -4.72 5.28
CA SER A 81 12.01 -4.44 6.40
C SER A 81 10.59 -4.13 5.91
N ALA A 82 9.61 -4.21 6.82
CA ALA A 82 8.23 -3.81 6.52
C ALA A 82 8.14 -2.37 6.01
N ALA A 83 8.91 -1.45 6.60
CA ALA A 83 8.99 -0.05 6.18
C ALA A 83 9.54 0.12 4.75
N GLN A 84 10.54 -0.66 4.39
CA GLN A 84 11.12 -0.65 3.04
C GLN A 84 10.19 -1.30 2.00
N LEU A 85 9.50 -2.38 2.35
CA LEU A 85 8.48 -2.99 1.49
C LEU A 85 7.31 -2.05 1.26
N ARG A 86 6.84 -1.39 2.32
CA ARG A 86 5.78 -0.37 2.23
C ARG A 86 6.16 0.74 1.27
N ALA A 87 7.36 1.29 1.41
CA ALA A 87 7.87 2.34 0.54
C ALA A 87 7.85 1.93 -0.94
N ARG A 88 8.28 0.71 -1.25
CA ARG A 88 8.30 0.16 -2.62
C ARG A 88 6.90 0.00 -3.22
N ILE A 89 5.93 -0.43 -2.41
CA ILE A 89 4.56 -0.60 -2.88
C ILE A 89 3.86 0.76 -3.01
N VAL A 90 4.07 1.67 -2.07
CA VAL A 90 3.42 2.99 -2.10
C VAL A 90 3.86 3.78 -3.33
N ASP A 91 5.16 3.95 -3.53
CA ASP A 91 5.70 4.66 -4.69
C ASP A 91 7.17 4.30 -4.98
N ALA A 92 7.36 3.26 -5.77
CA ALA A 92 8.69 2.82 -6.17
C ALA A 92 9.48 3.88 -6.97
N ARG A 93 8.80 4.85 -7.59
CA ARG A 93 9.45 5.92 -8.39
C ARG A 93 10.33 6.82 -7.53
N ARG A 94 10.03 6.96 -6.24
CA ARG A 94 10.85 7.75 -5.29
C ARG A 94 12.20 7.08 -5.00
N LEU A 95 12.26 5.77 -5.15
CA LEU A 95 13.49 4.97 -4.94
C LEU A 95 14.27 4.81 -6.25
N ASN A 96 13.55 4.62 -7.34
CA ASN A 96 14.11 4.51 -8.68
C ASN A 96 13.19 5.20 -9.70
N PRO A 97 13.51 6.42 -10.15
CA PRO A 97 12.67 7.13 -11.13
C PRO A 97 12.51 6.40 -12.48
N ALA A 98 13.39 5.47 -12.79
CA ALA A 98 13.32 4.66 -14.03
C ALA A 98 12.55 3.35 -13.85
N THR A 99 11.94 3.11 -12.68
CA THR A 99 11.18 1.88 -12.45
C THR A 99 9.95 1.77 -13.35
N THR A 100 9.66 0.55 -13.78
CA THR A 100 8.39 0.21 -14.42
C THR A 100 7.31 -0.22 -13.42
N MET A 101 7.66 -0.42 -12.15
CA MET A 101 6.71 -0.72 -11.09
C MET A 101 5.83 0.51 -10.84
N PRO A 102 4.50 0.40 -11.00
CA PRO A 102 3.62 1.54 -10.79
C PRO A 102 3.55 1.93 -9.31
N PRO A 103 3.23 3.19 -8.98
CA PRO A 103 2.85 3.55 -7.63
C PRO A 103 1.48 2.96 -7.34
N PHE A 104 1.39 2.08 -6.34
CA PHE A 104 0.13 1.40 -6.03
C PHE A 104 -0.76 2.22 -5.08
N HIS A 105 -0.16 3.09 -4.27
CA HIS A 105 -0.92 3.90 -3.31
C HIS A 105 -0.78 5.41 -3.56
N ALA A 106 0.38 5.88 -3.98
CA ALA A 106 0.54 7.28 -4.36
C ALA A 106 -0.22 7.59 -5.67
N ASN A 107 -0.98 8.67 -5.67
CA ASN A 107 -1.76 9.13 -6.82
C ASN A 107 -1.33 10.52 -7.32
N GLU A 108 -0.26 11.08 -6.78
CA GLU A 108 0.30 12.36 -7.17
C GLU A 108 1.34 12.20 -8.29
N GLY A 109 1.47 13.23 -9.13
CA GLY A 109 2.46 13.27 -10.21
C GLY A 109 2.21 12.24 -11.33
N LEU A 110 1.02 11.65 -11.41
CA LEU A 110 0.64 10.70 -12.45
C LEU A 110 0.18 11.45 -13.70
N GLN A 111 0.49 10.89 -14.87
CA GLN A 111 0.07 11.42 -16.16
C GLN A 111 -0.76 10.36 -16.91
N ARG A 112 -1.71 10.83 -17.75
CA ARG A 112 -2.55 9.97 -18.59
C ARG A 112 -3.36 8.94 -17.80
N VAL A 113 -3.81 9.31 -16.60
CA VAL A 113 -4.65 8.45 -15.76
C VAL A 113 -6.05 8.38 -16.36
N GLY A 114 -6.56 7.17 -16.56
CA GLY A 114 -7.94 6.95 -16.98
C GLY A 114 -8.94 7.59 -16.02
N SER A 115 -10.03 8.14 -16.54
CA SER A 115 -11.01 8.92 -15.75
C SER A 115 -11.51 8.21 -14.50
N ALA A 116 -11.70 6.89 -14.57
CA ALA A 116 -12.13 6.07 -13.43
C ALA A 116 -11.11 5.97 -12.28
N TRP A 117 -9.84 6.34 -12.52
CA TRP A 117 -8.72 6.20 -11.58
C TRP A 117 -8.14 7.55 -11.14
N GLN A 118 -8.64 8.66 -11.66
CA GLN A 118 -8.17 9.99 -11.28
C GLN A 118 -8.40 10.24 -9.79
N GLY A 119 -7.33 10.62 -9.08
CA GLY A 119 -7.35 10.88 -7.64
C GLY A 119 -7.56 9.65 -6.76
N ARG A 120 -7.48 8.44 -7.32
CA ARG A 120 -7.68 7.18 -6.59
C ARG A 120 -6.42 6.32 -6.65
N PRO A 121 -5.99 5.74 -5.51
CA PRO A 121 -4.91 4.77 -5.51
C PRO A 121 -5.35 3.44 -6.15
N VAL A 122 -4.39 2.67 -6.64
CA VAL A 122 -4.63 1.29 -7.12
C VAL A 122 -4.93 0.37 -5.94
N LEU A 123 -4.18 0.54 -4.83
CA LEU A 123 -4.37 -0.17 -3.58
C LEU A 123 -4.71 0.81 -2.46
N GLU A 124 -5.75 0.48 -1.72
CA GLU A 124 -6.09 1.20 -0.50
C GLU A 124 -5.04 0.97 0.59
N ALA A 125 -4.98 1.86 1.57
CA ALA A 125 -3.98 1.82 2.64
C ALA A 125 -3.92 0.46 3.36
N GLN A 126 -5.06 -0.13 3.72
CA GLN A 126 -5.10 -1.43 4.38
C GLN A 126 -4.62 -2.56 3.47
N GLN A 127 -4.90 -2.49 2.17
CA GLN A 127 -4.43 -3.49 1.21
C GLN A 127 -2.90 -3.47 1.09
N VAL A 128 -2.27 -2.29 1.16
CA VAL A 128 -0.80 -2.18 1.21
C VAL A 128 -0.27 -2.86 2.47
N GLU A 129 -0.85 -2.59 3.65
CA GLU A 129 -0.40 -3.20 4.91
C GLU A 129 -0.57 -4.73 4.90
N ASP A 130 -1.67 -5.23 4.33
CA ASP A 130 -1.92 -6.67 4.19
C ASP A 130 -0.85 -7.33 3.30
N ILE A 131 -0.50 -6.72 2.17
CA ILE A 131 0.55 -7.21 1.27
C ILE A 131 1.91 -7.17 1.95
N VAL A 132 2.25 -6.08 2.66
CA VAL A 132 3.49 -5.96 3.44
C VAL A 132 3.58 -7.06 4.47
N ALA A 133 2.51 -7.33 5.22
CA ALA A 133 2.45 -8.39 6.20
C ALA A 133 2.73 -9.77 5.58
N TRP A 134 2.14 -10.07 4.42
CA TRP A 134 2.43 -11.32 3.71
C TRP A 134 3.88 -11.38 3.23
N LEU A 135 4.40 -10.33 2.61
CA LEU A 135 5.79 -10.31 2.11
C LEU A 135 6.80 -10.52 3.25
N GLN A 136 6.50 -10.03 4.46
CA GLN A 136 7.33 -10.27 5.64
C GLN A 136 7.38 -11.75 6.08
N THR A 137 6.42 -12.57 5.67
CA THR A 137 6.45 -14.02 5.92
C THR A 137 7.38 -14.78 4.96
N LEU A 138 7.76 -14.19 3.83
CA LEU A 138 8.61 -14.78 2.78
C LEU A 138 10.09 -14.61 3.14
N ARG A 139 10.64 -15.55 3.87
CA ARG A 139 12.04 -15.57 4.35
C ARG A 139 12.85 -16.64 3.64
#